data_e2db8c05e11e41a89718970426b0c25f
#
_entry.id   e2db8c05e11e41a89718970426b0c25f
#
_cell.length_a   1.000
_cell.length_b   1.000
_cell.length_c   1.000
_cell.angle_alpha   90.00
_cell.angle_beta   90.00
_cell.angle_gamma   90.00
#
_symmetry.space_group_name_H-M   'P 1'
#
loop_
_entity.id
_entity.type
_entity.pdbx_description
1 polymer ?
#
loop_
_entity_poly.entity_id
_entity_poly.type
_entity_poly.pdbx_seq_one_letter_code
_entity_poly.pdbx_strand_id
1 'polypeptide(L)'
;MELNLLSHQKTLGTEISKSLRSGKYSDFKVAVAYARDSAISRIYNDLTEFAKNGGKTSVIAGIDQGNTSYQALVNMKTFAKDSLYIHHDRNINITFHPKVYLFGNQETEKIIVGSSNFTAGGFFLNYEANIEVTLDNSESAVNFKKQISDYWGDLLKDENTKLCELPLLDELLEQGSVIDESQQKLFKAIVGKISYDLPFTQKQNLGKLPPLSTLAPVLLPKSKKIFAMTLSGFDVSPKSQDPVILIPIAALKSFPNFWNFPKLYTYSSSGYLQLYASAKILIDTTPHLDQHLRIYYY
;
A
#
# COMPACT_ATOMS: atom_id res chain seq x y z
N MET A 1 -14.05 -30.22 -3.52
CA MET A 1 -13.58 -28.82 -3.75
C MET A 1 -14.45 -28.15 -4.79
N GLU A 2 -14.87 -26.90 -4.55
CA GLU A 2 -15.60 -26.06 -5.49
C GLU A 2 -14.70 -24.92 -5.94
N LEU A 3 -14.69 -24.61 -7.24
CA LEU A 3 -13.84 -23.57 -7.83
C LEU A 3 -14.71 -22.52 -8.52
N ASN A 4 -14.40 -21.25 -8.23
CA ASN A 4 -15.06 -20.10 -8.84
C ASN A 4 -14.01 -19.09 -9.34
N LEU A 5 -14.26 -18.51 -10.50
CA LEU A 5 -13.47 -17.39 -11.02
C LEU A 5 -14.08 -16.08 -10.54
N LEU A 6 -13.29 -15.27 -9.83
CA LEU A 6 -13.62 -13.90 -9.51
C LEU A 6 -12.94 -12.97 -10.52
N SER A 7 -13.72 -12.05 -11.06
CA SER A 7 -13.29 -11.13 -12.11
C SER A 7 -13.90 -9.73 -11.87
N HIS A 8 -13.80 -8.86 -12.85
CA HIS A 8 -14.41 -7.53 -12.80
C HIS A 8 -15.96 -7.55 -12.70
N GLN A 9 -16.63 -8.67 -13.01
CA GLN A 9 -18.07 -8.84 -12.85
C GLN A 9 -18.46 -9.36 -11.47
N LYS A 10 -17.67 -10.26 -10.90
CA LYS A 10 -17.79 -10.78 -9.53
C LYS A 10 -16.51 -10.41 -8.78
N THR A 11 -16.50 -9.22 -8.21
CA THR A 11 -15.26 -8.63 -7.65
C THR A 11 -14.81 -9.27 -6.36
N LEU A 12 -13.51 -9.28 -6.12
CA LEU A 12 -12.92 -9.79 -4.88
C LEU A 12 -13.53 -9.09 -3.64
N GLY A 13 -13.67 -7.77 -3.68
CA GLY A 13 -14.18 -7.00 -2.54
C GLY A 13 -15.61 -7.39 -2.16
N THR A 14 -16.46 -7.69 -3.14
CA THR A 14 -17.83 -8.17 -2.89
C THR A 14 -17.81 -9.56 -2.23
N GLU A 15 -16.93 -10.46 -2.67
CA GLU A 15 -16.85 -11.81 -2.10
C GLU A 15 -16.22 -11.80 -0.70
N ILE A 16 -15.21 -10.96 -0.44
CA ILE A 16 -14.66 -10.73 0.90
C ILE A 16 -15.77 -10.22 1.85
N SER A 17 -16.49 -9.16 1.48
CA SER A 17 -17.59 -8.61 2.28
C SER A 17 -18.67 -9.65 2.57
N LYS A 18 -19.05 -10.45 1.56
CA LYS A 18 -20.01 -11.55 1.72
C LYS A 18 -19.51 -12.61 2.71
N SER A 19 -18.24 -12.99 2.61
CA SER A 19 -17.63 -13.98 3.50
C SER A 19 -17.55 -13.50 4.93
N LEU A 20 -17.13 -12.24 5.17
CA LEU A 20 -17.08 -11.62 6.50
C LEU A 20 -18.46 -11.57 7.18
N ARG A 21 -19.53 -11.26 6.41
CA ARG A 21 -20.91 -11.16 6.93
C ARG A 21 -21.63 -12.49 7.03
N SER A 22 -21.06 -13.57 6.51
CA SER A 22 -21.78 -14.86 6.40
C SER A 22 -22.07 -15.53 7.73
N GLY A 23 -21.34 -15.18 8.80
CA GLY A 23 -21.35 -15.91 10.08
C GLY A 23 -20.74 -17.32 9.99
N LYS A 24 -20.24 -17.72 8.82
CA LYS A 24 -19.71 -19.06 8.57
C LYS A 24 -18.26 -19.22 9.07
N TYR A 25 -17.49 -18.15 9.07
CA TYR A 25 -16.06 -18.19 9.36
C TYR A 25 -15.73 -17.42 10.64
N SER A 26 -14.75 -17.91 11.40
CA SER A 26 -14.20 -17.25 12.58
C SER A 26 -12.80 -16.67 12.33
N ASP A 27 -12.15 -17.09 11.25
CA ASP A 27 -10.79 -16.66 10.92
C ASP A 27 -10.73 -16.08 9.50
N PHE A 28 -10.09 -14.92 9.39
CA PHE A 28 -9.77 -14.26 8.12
C PHE A 28 -8.28 -13.93 8.09
N LYS A 29 -7.52 -14.54 7.16
CA LYS A 29 -6.09 -14.31 7.01
C LYS A 29 -5.79 -13.72 5.64
N VAL A 30 -4.86 -12.78 5.59
CA VAL A 30 -4.50 -12.05 4.37
C VAL A 30 -2.99 -11.96 4.23
N ALA A 31 -2.45 -12.39 3.10
CA ALA A 31 -1.09 -12.09 2.68
C ALA A 31 -1.12 -11.32 1.36
N VAL A 32 -0.67 -10.06 1.37
CA VAL A 32 -0.76 -9.19 0.19
C VAL A 32 0.51 -8.37 -0.01
N ALA A 33 0.87 -8.15 -1.27
CA ALA A 33 1.99 -7.29 -1.62
C ALA A 33 1.74 -5.84 -1.19
N TYR A 34 0.51 -5.33 -1.40
CA TYR A 34 0.16 -3.94 -1.12
C TYR A 34 -1.18 -3.80 -0.45
N ALA A 35 -1.24 -2.88 0.51
CA ALA A 35 -2.46 -2.52 1.22
C ALA A 35 -2.68 -1.00 1.18
N ARG A 36 -3.92 -0.58 0.87
CA ARG A 36 -4.34 0.82 0.82
C ARG A 36 -5.59 1.05 1.66
N ASP A 37 -5.64 2.20 2.29
CA ASP A 37 -6.79 2.62 3.08
C ASP A 37 -8.08 2.69 2.23
N SER A 38 -7.92 2.98 0.96
CA SER A 38 -9.03 3.05 0.01
C SER A 38 -9.84 1.75 -0.13
N ALA A 39 -9.26 0.57 0.16
CA ALA A 39 -10.00 -0.70 0.24
C ALA A 39 -10.55 -0.94 1.64
N ILE A 40 -9.71 -0.72 2.66
CA ILE A 40 -10.09 -0.95 4.06
C ILE A 40 -11.32 -0.14 4.43
N SER A 41 -11.32 1.15 4.12
CA SER A 41 -12.45 2.06 4.39
C SER A 41 -13.77 1.63 3.73
N ARG A 42 -13.74 0.79 2.69
CA ARG A 42 -14.95 0.27 2.02
C ARG A 42 -15.52 -1.00 2.63
N ILE A 43 -14.69 -1.78 3.32
CA ILE A 43 -15.11 -3.01 4.00
C ILE A 43 -14.91 -2.93 5.52
N TYR A 44 -14.62 -1.74 6.04
CA TYR A 44 -14.32 -1.54 7.46
C TYR A 44 -15.47 -1.96 8.38
N ASN A 45 -16.72 -1.65 7.99
CA ASN A 45 -17.89 -2.04 8.75
C ASN A 45 -18.02 -3.56 8.82
N ASP A 46 -17.76 -4.25 7.72
CA ASP A 46 -17.81 -5.71 7.67
C ASP A 46 -16.71 -6.33 8.53
N LEU A 47 -15.49 -5.78 8.51
CA LEU A 47 -14.38 -6.21 9.37
C LEU A 47 -14.66 -5.94 10.86
N THR A 48 -15.27 -4.79 11.16
CA THR A 48 -15.63 -4.42 12.53
C THR A 48 -16.72 -5.34 13.08
N GLU A 49 -17.74 -5.63 12.28
CA GLU A 49 -18.82 -6.54 12.66
C GLU A 49 -18.31 -7.97 12.82
N PHE A 50 -17.45 -8.42 11.90
CA PHE A 50 -16.78 -9.71 12.01
C PHE A 50 -15.97 -9.82 13.33
N ALA A 51 -15.19 -8.79 13.68
CA ALA A 51 -14.44 -8.77 14.94
C ALA A 51 -15.34 -8.74 16.19
N LYS A 52 -16.46 -7.98 16.15
CA LYS A 52 -17.45 -7.94 17.25
C LYS A 52 -18.11 -9.30 17.49
N ASN A 53 -18.30 -10.07 16.42
CA ASN A 53 -18.84 -11.43 16.49
C ASN A 53 -17.79 -12.50 16.83
N GLY A 54 -16.61 -12.09 17.32
CA GLY A 54 -15.54 -12.98 17.74
C GLY A 54 -14.59 -13.42 16.62
N GLY A 55 -14.77 -12.90 15.42
CA GLY A 55 -13.90 -13.18 14.28
C GLY A 55 -12.47 -12.63 14.48
N LYS A 56 -11.49 -13.40 14.07
CA LYS A 56 -10.07 -13.08 14.15
C LYS A 56 -9.51 -12.74 12.77
N THR A 57 -8.79 -11.64 12.68
CA THR A 57 -8.13 -11.24 11.44
C THR A 57 -6.62 -11.24 11.62
N SER A 58 -5.89 -11.85 10.67
CA SER A 58 -4.44 -11.85 10.64
C SER A 58 -3.96 -11.35 9.28
N VAL A 59 -3.01 -10.43 9.25
CA VAL A 59 -2.55 -9.80 8.02
C VAL A 59 -1.03 -9.82 7.93
N ILE A 60 -0.50 -10.19 6.79
CA ILE A 60 0.89 -9.96 6.39
C ILE A 60 0.86 -9.02 5.17
N ALA A 61 1.34 -7.81 5.31
CA ALA A 61 1.38 -6.82 4.25
C ALA A 61 2.82 -6.54 3.82
N GLY A 62 3.11 -6.66 2.53
CA GLY A 62 4.38 -6.21 1.97
C GLY A 62 4.47 -4.68 1.97
N ILE A 63 5.68 -4.17 2.15
CA ILE A 63 5.98 -2.73 2.09
C ILE A 63 7.01 -2.41 1.00
N ASP A 64 7.37 -3.39 0.20
CA ASP A 64 8.28 -3.19 -0.92
C ASP A 64 7.71 -2.18 -1.92
N GLN A 65 8.60 -1.44 -2.58
CA GLN A 65 8.25 -0.44 -3.60
C GLN A 65 7.36 0.73 -3.10
N GLY A 66 7.21 0.93 -1.79
CA GLY A 66 6.48 2.07 -1.22
C GLY A 66 5.00 2.16 -1.68
N ASN A 67 4.34 1.03 -1.86
CA ASN A 67 2.94 0.98 -2.32
C ASN A 67 1.92 0.77 -1.20
N THR A 68 2.35 0.30 -0.02
CA THR A 68 1.48 0.16 1.15
C THR A 68 1.38 1.48 1.90
N SER A 69 0.19 1.85 2.35
CA SER A 69 -0.03 3.12 3.03
C SER A 69 0.01 3.00 4.56
N TYR A 70 0.52 4.05 5.20
CA TYR A 70 0.49 4.22 6.65
C TYR A 70 -0.93 4.09 7.20
N GLN A 71 -1.89 4.81 6.59
CA GLN A 71 -3.30 4.79 6.99
C GLN A 71 -3.89 3.39 6.92
N ALA A 72 -3.53 2.61 5.88
CA ALA A 72 -3.97 1.23 5.76
C ALA A 72 -3.51 0.38 6.95
N LEU A 73 -2.24 0.46 7.30
CA LEU A 73 -1.67 -0.33 8.39
C LEU A 73 -2.23 0.09 9.76
N VAL A 74 -2.41 1.39 10.01
CA VAL A 74 -3.05 1.88 11.24
C VAL A 74 -4.49 1.38 11.34
N ASN A 75 -5.27 1.48 10.27
CA ASN A 75 -6.65 1.00 10.27
C ASN A 75 -6.73 -0.53 10.35
N MET A 76 -5.81 -1.28 9.73
CA MET A 76 -5.71 -2.73 9.89
C MET A 76 -5.43 -3.14 11.34
N LYS A 77 -4.60 -2.37 12.06
CA LYS A 77 -4.28 -2.68 13.47
C LYS A 77 -5.51 -2.63 14.38
N THR A 78 -6.56 -1.89 14.02
CA THR A 78 -7.79 -1.81 14.82
C THR A 78 -8.53 -3.15 14.92
N PHE A 79 -8.45 -4.00 13.90
CA PHE A 79 -9.12 -5.31 13.85
C PHE A 79 -8.15 -6.49 13.84
N ALA A 80 -6.94 -6.36 13.32
CA ALA A 80 -5.93 -7.43 13.38
C ALA A 80 -5.11 -7.42 14.69
N LYS A 81 -5.09 -6.30 15.42
CA LYS A 81 -4.39 -6.15 16.71
C LYS A 81 -2.95 -6.67 16.66
N ASP A 82 -2.64 -7.68 17.44
CA ASP A 82 -1.31 -8.32 17.55
C ASP A 82 -1.06 -9.36 16.43
N SER A 83 -1.91 -9.40 15.43
CA SER A 83 -1.81 -10.29 14.26
C SER A 83 -1.64 -9.51 12.94
N LEU A 84 -1.18 -8.26 13.02
CA LEU A 84 -0.74 -7.48 11.86
C LEU A 84 0.78 -7.56 11.75
N TYR A 85 1.24 -8.06 10.62
CA TYR A 85 2.66 -8.18 10.28
C TYR A 85 2.96 -7.40 9.01
N ILE A 86 4.19 -6.93 8.91
CA ILE A 86 4.77 -6.37 7.69
C ILE A 86 5.91 -7.25 7.23
N HIS A 87 6.04 -7.37 5.90
CA HIS A 87 7.15 -8.09 5.27
C HIS A 87 7.93 -7.13 4.37
N HIS A 88 9.26 -7.19 4.48
CA HIS A 88 10.16 -6.38 3.65
C HIS A 88 11.49 -7.09 3.44
N ASP A 89 11.87 -7.29 2.18
CA ASP A 89 13.22 -7.74 1.83
C ASP A 89 14.10 -6.55 1.44
N ARG A 90 15.30 -6.47 2.02
CA ARG A 90 16.28 -5.43 1.67
C ARG A 90 16.90 -5.63 0.29
N ASN A 91 16.81 -6.84 -0.27
CA ASN A 91 17.24 -7.11 -1.62
C ASN A 91 16.22 -6.51 -2.61
N ILE A 92 16.61 -5.44 -3.28
CA ILE A 92 15.75 -4.71 -4.23
C ILE A 92 15.24 -5.55 -5.41
N ASN A 93 15.84 -6.70 -5.66
CA ASN A 93 15.40 -7.64 -6.71
C ASN A 93 14.34 -8.62 -6.22
N ILE A 94 14.04 -8.63 -4.93
CA ILE A 94 13.02 -9.48 -4.32
C ILE A 94 11.85 -8.60 -3.91
N THR A 95 10.64 -9.05 -4.21
CA THR A 95 9.41 -8.37 -3.80
C THR A 95 8.48 -9.37 -3.15
N PHE A 96 8.01 -9.09 -1.96
CA PHE A 96 6.91 -9.84 -1.36
C PHE A 96 5.64 -9.58 -2.16
N HIS A 97 5.20 -10.58 -2.95
CA HIS A 97 4.17 -10.36 -3.96
C HIS A 97 2.95 -11.29 -3.90
N PRO A 98 2.60 -11.92 -2.75
CA PRO A 98 1.37 -12.71 -2.66
C PRO A 98 0.12 -11.84 -2.74
N LYS A 99 -1.00 -12.45 -3.11
CA LYS A 99 -2.36 -11.95 -2.98
C LYS A 99 -3.22 -13.14 -2.62
N VAL A 100 -3.25 -13.44 -1.33
CA VAL A 100 -3.89 -14.63 -0.76
C VAL A 100 -4.82 -14.21 0.37
N TYR A 101 -6.05 -14.69 0.31
CA TYR A 101 -7.11 -14.43 1.28
C TYR A 101 -7.68 -15.76 1.73
N LEU A 102 -7.66 -16.03 3.01
CA LEU A 102 -8.06 -17.30 3.61
C LEU A 102 -9.20 -17.07 4.60
N PHE A 103 -10.20 -17.91 4.55
CA PHE A 103 -11.30 -17.96 5.52
C PHE A 103 -11.41 -19.36 6.10
N GLY A 104 -11.76 -19.47 7.37
CA GLY A 104 -11.97 -20.75 8.01
C GLY A 104 -12.44 -20.67 9.47
N ASN A 105 -12.50 -21.82 10.10
CA ASN A 105 -12.75 -22.03 11.52
C ASN A 105 -11.68 -22.98 12.04
N GLN A 106 -10.57 -22.44 12.60
CA GLN A 106 -9.35 -23.17 12.97
C GLN A 106 -8.56 -23.70 11.76
N GLU A 107 -9.23 -24.32 10.77
CA GLU A 107 -8.65 -24.74 9.50
C GLU A 107 -9.14 -23.83 8.36
N THR A 108 -8.36 -23.74 7.29
CA THR A 108 -8.79 -23.01 6.08
C THR A 108 -9.87 -23.79 5.35
N GLU A 109 -11.02 -23.16 5.14
CA GLU A 109 -12.16 -23.72 4.42
C GLU A 109 -12.36 -23.05 3.05
N LYS A 110 -11.87 -21.84 2.87
CA LYS A 110 -11.90 -21.08 1.63
C LYS A 110 -10.59 -20.37 1.41
N ILE A 111 -10.06 -20.48 0.21
CA ILE A 111 -8.92 -19.69 -0.26
C ILE A 111 -9.32 -18.89 -1.50
N ILE A 112 -8.86 -17.64 -1.57
CA ILE A 112 -8.89 -16.83 -2.79
C ILE A 112 -7.46 -16.42 -3.09
N VAL A 113 -7.00 -16.72 -4.29
CA VAL A 113 -5.65 -16.39 -4.75
C VAL A 113 -5.70 -15.84 -6.17
N GLY A 114 -4.91 -14.81 -6.47
CA GLY A 114 -4.86 -14.23 -7.80
C GLY A 114 -4.07 -12.94 -7.90
N SER A 115 -4.58 -11.98 -8.67
CA SER A 115 -3.88 -10.74 -8.98
C SER A 115 -4.23 -9.57 -8.04
N SER A 116 -5.34 -9.64 -7.30
CA SER A 116 -5.89 -8.51 -6.55
C SER A 116 -5.15 -8.20 -5.26
N ASN A 117 -4.54 -7.03 -5.19
CA ASN A 117 -4.01 -6.47 -3.94
C ASN A 117 -5.14 -5.91 -3.05
N PHE A 118 -4.85 -5.67 -1.76
CA PHE A 118 -5.79 -5.06 -0.81
C PHE A 118 -5.91 -3.55 -1.05
N THR A 119 -6.43 -3.20 -2.22
CA THR A 119 -6.61 -1.82 -2.69
C THR A 119 -7.99 -1.66 -3.31
N ALA A 120 -8.53 -0.43 -3.39
CA ALA A 120 -9.81 -0.22 -4.09
C ALA A 120 -9.76 -0.67 -5.56
N GLY A 121 -8.60 -0.50 -6.20
CA GLY A 121 -8.35 -1.02 -7.55
C GLY A 121 -8.51 -2.54 -7.59
N GLY A 122 -7.74 -3.26 -6.78
CA GLY A 122 -7.75 -4.73 -6.75
C GLY A 122 -9.09 -5.32 -6.29
N PHE A 123 -9.79 -4.64 -5.39
CA PHE A 123 -11.06 -5.14 -4.86
C PHE A 123 -12.25 -4.87 -5.78
N PHE A 124 -12.29 -3.72 -6.49
CA PHE A 124 -13.54 -3.26 -7.10
C PHE A 124 -13.42 -2.70 -8.52
N LEU A 125 -12.23 -2.24 -8.95
CA LEU A 125 -12.14 -1.38 -10.13
C LEU A 125 -11.34 -1.95 -11.28
N ASN A 126 -10.22 -2.64 -10.98
CA ASN A 126 -9.31 -3.15 -12.00
C ASN A 126 -9.88 -4.37 -12.72
N TYR A 127 -9.29 -4.69 -13.86
CA TYR A 127 -9.41 -6.02 -14.45
C TYR A 127 -8.50 -6.96 -13.69
N GLU A 128 -9.08 -7.71 -12.76
CA GLU A 128 -8.38 -8.69 -11.94
C GLU A 128 -8.90 -10.08 -12.24
N ALA A 129 -8.10 -11.09 -11.94
CA ALA A 129 -8.51 -12.50 -12.01
C ALA A 129 -8.05 -13.20 -10.73
N ASN A 130 -9.00 -13.80 -10.01
CA ASN A 130 -8.72 -14.58 -8.82
C ASN A 130 -9.47 -15.89 -8.86
N ILE A 131 -8.88 -16.94 -8.32
CA ILE A 131 -9.55 -18.23 -8.12
C ILE A 131 -9.98 -18.30 -6.66
N GLU A 132 -11.26 -18.51 -6.46
CA GLU A 132 -11.85 -18.88 -5.18
C GLU A 132 -12.00 -20.41 -5.12
N VAL A 133 -11.48 -21.02 -4.08
CA VAL A 133 -11.61 -22.46 -3.82
C VAL A 133 -12.28 -22.65 -2.48
N THR A 134 -13.43 -23.32 -2.46
CA THR A 134 -14.04 -23.83 -1.23
C THR A 134 -13.59 -25.26 -1.02
N LEU A 135 -13.04 -25.54 0.16
CA LEU A 135 -12.43 -26.81 0.54
C LEU A 135 -13.41 -27.65 1.33
N ASP A 136 -13.58 -28.88 0.92
CA ASP A 136 -14.33 -29.92 1.63
C ASP A 136 -13.38 -30.81 2.48
N ASN A 137 -13.83 -31.99 2.86
CA ASN A 137 -13.05 -32.96 3.61
C ASN A 137 -12.52 -34.13 2.75
N SER A 138 -12.47 -33.96 1.45
CA SER A 138 -11.81 -34.93 0.57
C SER A 138 -10.31 -34.99 0.85
N GLU A 139 -9.67 -36.12 0.55
CA GLU A 139 -8.25 -36.32 0.77
C GLU A 139 -7.40 -35.25 0.10
N SER A 140 -7.74 -34.88 -1.12
CA SER A 140 -7.06 -33.80 -1.86
C SER A 140 -7.24 -32.43 -1.18
N ALA A 141 -8.41 -32.14 -0.61
CA ALA A 141 -8.66 -30.89 0.10
C ALA A 141 -7.91 -30.84 1.44
N VAL A 142 -7.88 -31.97 2.18
CA VAL A 142 -7.10 -32.09 3.44
C VAL A 142 -5.61 -31.85 3.16
N ASN A 143 -5.08 -32.44 2.12
CA ASN A 143 -3.66 -32.24 1.73
C ASN A 143 -3.38 -30.78 1.34
N PHE A 144 -4.31 -30.16 0.64
CA PHE A 144 -4.18 -28.75 0.24
C PHE A 144 -4.32 -27.81 1.45
N LYS A 145 -5.23 -28.05 2.40
CA LYS A 145 -5.32 -27.32 3.67
C LYS A 145 -3.99 -27.34 4.42
N LYS A 146 -3.31 -28.50 4.46
CA LYS A 146 -1.99 -28.62 5.06
C LYS A 146 -0.96 -27.73 4.36
N GLN A 147 -0.89 -27.76 3.04
CA GLN A 147 0.03 -26.89 2.26
C GLN A 147 -0.22 -25.42 2.54
N ILE A 148 -1.49 -24.98 2.64
CA ILE A 148 -1.86 -23.60 2.97
C ILE A 148 -1.39 -23.25 4.39
N SER A 149 -1.57 -24.15 5.34
CA SER A 149 -1.15 -23.96 6.72
C SER A 149 0.37 -23.86 6.85
N ASP A 150 1.10 -24.73 6.17
CA ASP A 150 2.57 -24.73 6.11
C ASP A 150 3.06 -23.41 5.49
N TYR A 151 2.51 -23.00 4.35
CA TYR A 151 2.82 -21.73 3.68
C TYR A 151 2.62 -20.52 4.62
N TRP A 152 1.47 -20.46 5.32
CA TRP A 152 1.20 -19.37 6.27
C TRP A 152 2.19 -19.37 7.44
N GLY A 153 2.50 -20.57 7.97
CA GLY A 153 3.47 -20.75 9.02
C GLY A 153 4.88 -20.33 8.62
N ASP A 154 5.28 -20.63 7.40
CA ASP A 154 6.59 -20.26 6.86
C ASP A 154 6.70 -18.73 6.68
N LEU A 155 5.65 -18.08 6.18
CA LEU A 155 5.61 -16.61 6.10
C LEU A 155 5.76 -15.93 7.48
N LEU A 156 5.13 -16.48 8.52
CA LEU A 156 5.23 -15.93 9.88
C LEU A 156 6.61 -16.17 10.53
N LYS A 157 7.32 -17.23 10.13
CA LYS A 157 8.66 -17.56 10.64
C LYS A 157 9.77 -16.85 9.87
N ASP A 158 9.46 -16.28 8.70
CA ASP A 158 10.43 -15.58 7.89
C ASP A 158 11.05 -14.41 8.67
N GLU A 159 12.37 -14.30 8.63
CA GLU A 159 13.10 -13.24 9.35
C GLU A 159 12.78 -11.82 8.86
N ASN A 160 12.26 -11.69 7.63
CA ASN A 160 11.82 -10.44 7.03
C ASN A 160 10.36 -10.09 7.37
N THR A 161 9.65 -10.96 8.08
CA THR A 161 8.29 -10.72 8.60
C THR A 161 8.37 -10.23 10.04
N LYS A 162 7.85 -9.03 10.30
CA LYS A 162 7.87 -8.38 11.62
C LYS A 162 6.47 -8.01 12.07
N LEU A 163 6.22 -8.14 13.38
CA LEU A 163 4.99 -7.60 13.98
C LEU A 163 4.93 -6.08 13.73
N CYS A 164 3.79 -5.61 13.25
CA CYS A 164 3.57 -4.20 12.95
C CYS A 164 3.23 -3.44 14.24
N GLU A 165 4.24 -2.88 14.89
CA GLU A 165 4.08 -2.00 16.04
C GLU A 165 4.08 -0.53 15.60
N LEU A 166 3.37 0.34 16.35
CA LEU A 166 3.26 1.77 15.99
C LEU A 166 4.62 2.46 15.86
N PRO A 167 5.61 2.26 16.77
CA PRO A 167 6.92 2.88 16.62
C PRO A 167 7.63 2.47 15.32
N LEU A 168 7.54 1.19 14.94
CA LEU A 168 8.11 0.71 13.68
C LEU A 168 7.39 1.33 12.49
N LEU A 169 6.07 1.46 12.56
CA LEU A 169 5.26 2.04 11.48
C LEU A 169 5.57 3.52 11.28
N ASP A 170 5.77 4.27 12.36
CA ASP A 170 6.18 5.67 12.32
C ASP A 170 7.58 5.83 11.67
N GLU A 171 8.52 4.96 12.03
CA GLU A 171 9.84 4.92 11.41
C GLU A 171 9.77 4.62 9.92
N LEU A 172 8.95 3.64 9.51
CA LEU A 172 8.75 3.31 8.09
C LEU A 172 8.12 4.45 7.29
N LEU A 173 7.23 5.23 7.91
CA LEU A 173 6.69 6.43 7.30
C LEU A 173 7.77 7.50 7.13
N GLU A 174 8.59 7.72 8.17
CA GLU A 174 9.71 8.67 8.11
C GLU A 174 10.73 8.29 7.02
N GLN A 175 11.02 7.01 6.88
CA GLN A 175 11.93 6.49 5.84
C GLN A 175 11.30 6.47 4.44
N GLY A 176 9.99 6.69 4.31
CA GLY A 176 9.25 6.62 3.06
C GLY A 176 9.06 5.19 2.53
N SER A 177 9.24 4.18 3.38
CA SER A 177 8.96 2.77 3.05
C SER A 177 7.46 2.49 2.99
N VAL A 178 6.66 3.24 3.74
CA VAL A 178 5.21 3.32 3.58
C VAL A 178 4.81 4.75 3.21
N ILE A 179 3.67 4.90 2.54
CA ILE A 179 3.24 6.18 2.01
C ILE A 179 2.10 6.80 2.81
N ASP A 180 2.02 8.12 2.79
CA ASP A 180 0.85 8.87 3.22
C ASP A 180 -0.12 9.07 2.03
N GLU A 181 -1.30 8.44 2.09
CA GLU A 181 -2.31 8.55 1.03
C GLU A 181 -2.89 9.97 0.89
N SER A 182 -2.86 10.79 1.93
CA SER A 182 -3.35 12.16 1.85
C SER A 182 -2.47 12.99 0.92
N GLN A 183 -1.16 12.79 0.98
CA GLN A 183 -0.20 13.46 0.09
C GLN A 183 -0.34 12.97 -1.36
N GLN A 184 -0.55 11.66 -1.57
CA GLN A 184 -0.74 11.13 -2.92
C GLN A 184 -2.03 11.63 -3.59
N LYS A 185 -3.11 11.81 -2.85
CA LYS A 185 -4.36 12.39 -3.38
C LYS A 185 -4.14 13.81 -3.87
N LEU A 186 -3.39 14.61 -3.11
CA LEU A 186 -2.99 15.96 -3.51
C LEU A 186 -2.15 15.94 -4.79
N PHE A 187 -1.16 15.08 -4.86
CA PHE A 187 -0.28 14.96 -6.04
C PHE A 187 -1.06 14.56 -7.31
N LYS A 188 -1.94 13.55 -7.22
CA LYS A 188 -2.80 13.14 -8.35
C LYS A 188 -3.78 14.20 -8.80
N ALA A 189 -4.30 15.02 -7.88
CA ALA A 189 -5.18 16.13 -8.21
C ALA A 189 -4.46 17.25 -8.99
N ILE A 190 -3.15 17.37 -8.79
CA ILE A 190 -2.31 18.44 -9.36
C ILE A 190 -1.76 18.05 -10.74
N VAL A 191 -1.31 16.81 -10.90
CA VAL A 191 -0.68 16.33 -12.16
C VAL A 191 -1.68 16.20 -13.29
N GLY A 192 -2.95 16.53 -13.11
CA GLY A 192 -3.97 16.57 -14.15
C GLY A 192 -3.89 15.38 -15.13
N LYS A 193 -4.97 14.89 -15.60
CA LYS A 193 -4.98 13.84 -16.64
C LYS A 193 -4.30 14.37 -17.89
N ILE A 194 -3.11 13.90 -18.19
CA ILE A 194 -2.55 14.03 -19.53
C ILE A 194 -3.45 13.17 -20.43
N SER A 195 -4.31 13.81 -21.22
CA SER A 195 -5.08 13.09 -22.22
C SER A 195 -4.18 12.90 -23.44
N TYR A 196 -3.81 11.67 -23.70
CA TYR A 196 -3.27 11.31 -25.00
C TYR A 196 -4.44 11.01 -25.94
N ASP A 197 -4.36 11.45 -27.17
CA ASP A 197 -5.28 11.04 -28.24
C ASP A 197 -4.91 9.61 -28.70
N LEU A 198 -5.26 8.66 -27.85
CA LEU A 198 -4.98 7.24 -28.07
C LEU A 198 -6.28 6.52 -28.48
N PRO A 199 -6.21 5.46 -29.30
CA PRO A 199 -7.38 4.72 -29.78
C PRO A 199 -8.03 3.85 -28.68
N PHE A 200 -7.94 4.26 -27.41
CA PHE A 200 -8.50 3.56 -26.27
C PHE A 200 -9.63 4.37 -25.63
N THR A 201 -10.73 3.70 -25.33
CA THR A 201 -11.84 4.34 -24.63
C THR A 201 -11.64 4.27 -23.11
N GLN A 202 -12.10 5.30 -22.42
CA GLN A 202 -12.15 5.27 -20.98
C GLN A 202 -13.17 4.21 -20.52
N LYS A 203 -12.77 3.29 -19.64
CA LYS A 203 -13.65 2.32 -19.02
C LYS A 203 -14.83 3.03 -18.34
N GLN A 204 -16.00 2.83 -18.85
CA GLN A 204 -17.22 3.31 -18.21
C GLN A 204 -17.57 2.41 -17.04
N ASN A 205 -17.84 3.02 -15.90
CA ASN A 205 -18.18 2.48 -14.59
C ASN A 205 -18.41 0.96 -14.47
N LEU A 206 -17.51 0.27 -13.82
CA LEU A 206 -17.63 -1.15 -13.46
C LEU A 206 -18.45 -1.38 -12.16
N GLY A 207 -19.51 -0.63 -11.99
CA GLY A 207 -20.37 -0.74 -10.81
C GLY A 207 -20.13 0.37 -9.78
N LYS A 208 -21.06 0.51 -8.85
CA LYS A 208 -20.94 1.46 -7.74
C LYS A 208 -19.92 0.92 -6.74
N LEU A 209 -18.88 1.70 -6.47
CA LEU A 209 -18.02 1.44 -5.34
C LEU A 209 -18.85 1.45 -4.04
N PRO A 210 -18.62 0.50 -3.12
CA PRO A 210 -19.19 0.61 -1.79
C PRO A 210 -18.83 1.97 -1.17
N PRO A 211 -19.74 2.58 -0.38
CA PRO A 211 -19.43 3.84 0.27
C PRO A 211 -18.25 3.69 1.21
N LEU A 212 -17.53 4.79 1.43
CA LEU A 212 -16.50 4.83 2.45
C LEU A 212 -17.15 4.81 3.82
N SER A 213 -16.68 3.97 4.72
CA SER A 213 -17.04 4.05 6.14
C SER A 213 -16.46 5.34 6.73
N THR A 214 -17.19 5.92 7.68
CA THR A 214 -16.67 7.04 8.45
C THR A 214 -15.65 6.51 9.46
N LEU A 215 -14.38 6.60 9.11
CA LEU A 215 -13.26 6.24 9.97
C LEU A 215 -12.80 7.46 10.76
N ALA A 216 -12.29 7.24 11.97
CA ALA A 216 -11.54 8.26 12.65
C ALA A 216 -10.33 8.68 11.80
N PRO A 217 -10.03 9.98 11.68
CA PRO A 217 -8.84 10.41 10.97
C PRO A 217 -7.59 9.75 11.56
N VAL A 218 -6.79 9.12 10.71
CA VAL A 218 -5.47 8.61 11.12
C VAL A 218 -4.58 9.82 11.37
N LEU A 219 -4.18 10.00 12.62
CA LEU A 219 -3.23 11.03 12.99
C LEU A 219 -1.83 10.58 12.54
N LEU A 220 -1.21 11.38 11.70
CA LEU A 220 0.19 11.17 11.35
C LEU A 220 1.07 11.55 12.54
N PRO A 221 2.21 10.88 12.73
CA PRO A 221 3.17 11.28 13.74
C PRO A 221 3.56 12.75 13.53
N LYS A 222 3.73 13.49 14.63
CA LYS A 222 4.05 14.93 14.59
C LYS A 222 5.47 15.22 14.07
N SER A 223 6.25 14.17 13.84
CA SER A 223 7.64 14.27 13.44
C SER A 223 7.79 14.50 11.94
N LYS A 224 8.67 15.41 11.60
CA LYS A 224 9.34 15.60 10.30
C LYS A 224 8.43 15.60 9.07
N LYS A 225 8.06 16.77 8.60
CA LYS A 225 7.46 16.92 7.27
C LYS A 225 8.51 16.55 6.23
N ILE A 226 8.24 15.52 5.42
CA ILE A 226 9.13 15.06 4.35
C ILE A 226 8.49 15.44 3.02
N PHE A 227 9.24 16.14 2.20
CA PHE A 227 8.95 16.27 0.79
C PHE A 227 9.84 15.28 0.01
N ALA A 228 9.24 14.41 -0.76
CA ALA A 228 9.96 13.48 -1.62
C ALA A 228 9.45 13.59 -3.06
N MET A 229 10.36 13.60 -4.01
CA MET A 229 10.05 13.51 -5.44
C MET A 229 11.06 12.61 -6.13
N THR A 230 10.60 11.86 -7.13
CA THR A 230 11.49 11.09 -8.00
C THR A 230 12.07 12.03 -9.04
N LEU A 231 13.39 12.01 -9.20
CA LEU A 231 14.07 12.78 -10.23
C LEU A 231 13.91 12.08 -11.58
N SER A 232 13.48 12.82 -12.58
CA SER A 232 13.45 12.35 -13.96
C SER A 232 14.78 12.66 -14.66
N GLY A 233 15.02 12.02 -15.80
CA GLY A 233 16.19 12.33 -16.63
C GLY A 233 16.24 13.79 -17.11
N PHE A 234 15.11 14.51 -17.03
CA PHE A 234 15.02 15.93 -17.34
C PHE A 234 15.58 16.80 -16.20
N ASP A 235 15.34 16.39 -14.95
CA ASP A 235 15.81 17.10 -13.75
C ASP A 235 17.33 16.98 -13.56
N VAL A 236 17.93 15.93 -14.13
CA VAL A 236 19.35 15.56 -13.95
C VAL A 236 20.14 15.60 -15.27
N SER A 237 19.71 16.40 -16.24
CA SER A 237 20.38 16.46 -17.54
C SER A 237 21.79 17.05 -17.45
N PRO A 238 22.85 16.31 -17.84
CA PRO A 238 24.22 16.82 -17.79
C PRO A 238 24.51 17.92 -18.82
N LYS A 239 23.56 18.24 -19.71
CA LYS A 239 23.67 19.31 -20.71
C LYS A 239 23.18 20.66 -20.22
N SER A 240 22.60 20.75 -19.03
CA SER A 240 22.16 22.01 -18.45
C SER A 240 23.34 22.73 -17.81
N GLN A 241 23.64 23.95 -18.23
CA GLN A 241 24.66 24.79 -17.59
C GLN A 241 24.27 25.19 -16.16
N ASP A 242 22.96 25.14 -15.83
CA ASP A 242 22.40 25.37 -14.50
C ASP A 242 21.40 24.23 -14.20
N PRO A 243 21.82 23.10 -13.62
CA PRO A 243 20.91 22.04 -13.27
C PRO A 243 19.97 22.51 -12.16
N VAL A 244 18.70 22.72 -12.51
CA VAL A 244 17.66 23.21 -11.60
C VAL A 244 16.60 22.14 -11.44
N ILE A 245 16.43 21.66 -10.23
CA ILE A 245 15.27 20.82 -9.90
C ILE A 245 14.07 21.73 -9.64
N LEU A 246 13.08 21.65 -10.53
CA LEU A 246 11.83 22.38 -10.36
C LEU A 246 10.95 21.73 -9.30
N ILE A 247 10.77 22.41 -8.18
CA ILE A 247 9.84 21.96 -7.15
C ILE A 247 8.42 22.36 -7.57
N PRO A 248 7.47 21.41 -7.63
CA PRO A 248 6.11 21.70 -8.04
C PRO A 248 5.45 22.78 -7.16
N ILE A 249 4.77 23.74 -7.78
CA ILE A 249 4.03 24.83 -7.08
C ILE A 249 3.10 24.28 -5.99
N ALA A 250 2.61 23.08 -6.19
CA ALA A 250 1.78 22.39 -5.21
C ALA A 250 2.52 22.03 -3.93
N ALA A 251 3.78 21.65 -4.02
CA ALA A 251 4.60 21.43 -2.82
C ALA A 251 4.77 22.75 -2.05
N LEU A 252 4.94 23.88 -2.76
CA LEU A 252 4.99 25.20 -2.16
C LEU A 252 3.69 25.55 -1.42
N LYS A 253 2.54 25.23 -2.00
CA LYS A 253 1.21 25.49 -1.41
C LYS A 253 0.90 24.55 -0.24
N SER A 254 1.32 23.31 -0.30
CA SER A 254 1.09 22.32 0.76
C SER A 254 1.96 22.54 2.00
N PHE A 255 3.11 23.18 1.81
CA PHE A 255 4.07 23.45 2.88
C PHE A 255 4.59 24.89 2.81
N PRO A 256 3.73 25.92 2.96
CA PRO A 256 4.12 27.31 2.72
C PRO A 256 5.26 27.78 3.64
N ASN A 257 5.30 27.27 4.88
CA ASN A 257 6.37 27.62 5.83
C ASN A 257 7.69 26.87 5.59
N PHE A 258 7.67 25.77 4.87
CA PHE A 258 8.82 24.96 4.56
C PHE A 258 9.79 25.67 3.60
N TRP A 259 9.26 26.48 2.69
CA TRP A 259 10.02 27.18 1.64
C TRP A 259 10.52 28.56 2.07
N ASN A 260 10.14 29.01 3.26
CA ASN A 260 10.59 30.30 3.82
C ASN A 260 11.92 30.17 4.60
N PHE A 261 12.60 29.02 4.53
CA PHE A 261 13.87 28.84 5.21
C PHE A 261 15.03 29.47 4.43
N PRO A 262 15.98 30.09 5.14
CA PRO A 262 17.12 30.72 4.51
C PRO A 262 18.11 29.70 3.90
N LYS A 263 18.06 28.44 4.28
CA LYS A 263 18.98 27.39 3.79
C LYS A 263 18.37 26.01 3.89
N LEU A 264 18.48 25.24 2.82
CA LEU A 264 18.20 23.81 2.76
C LEU A 264 19.53 23.06 2.62
N TYR A 265 19.64 21.93 3.30
CA TYR A 265 20.83 21.07 3.19
C TYR A 265 20.39 19.72 2.62
N THR A 266 21.08 19.23 1.59
CA THR A 266 20.89 17.86 1.12
C THR A 266 22.11 17.03 1.49
N TYR A 267 21.87 15.78 1.87
CA TYR A 267 22.92 14.78 1.95
C TYR A 267 23.07 14.09 0.61
N SER A 268 24.24 14.20 0.00
CA SER A 268 24.65 13.33 -1.10
C SER A 268 25.72 12.36 -0.60
N SER A 269 25.95 11.28 -1.30
CA SER A 269 27.05 10.34 -1.03
C SER A 269 28.44 10.99 -1.10
N SER A 270 28.53 12.22 -1.60
CA SER A 270 29.77 13.00 -1.82
C SER A 270 29.88 14.27 -0.98
N GLY A 271 28.94 14.58 -0.09
CA GLY A 271 29.03 15.77 0.79
C GLY A 271 27.75 16.56 0.98
N TYR A 272 27.85 17.72 1.60
CA TYR A 272 26.74 18.61 1.85
C TYR A 272 26.55 19.58 0.68
N LEU A 273 25.33 19.64 0.13
CA LEU A 273 24.94 20.71 -0.77
C LEU A 273 24.09 21.76 -0.05
N GLN A 274 24.55 23.00 -0.06
CA GLN A 274 23.81 24.10 0.53
C GLN A 274 22.88 24.72 -0.51
N LEU A 275 21.59 24.74 -0.19
CA LEU A 275 20.57 25.31 -1.07
C LEU A 275 20.15 26.69 -0.58
N TYR A 276 20.04 27.63 -1.51
CA TYR A 276 19.56 28.97 -1.20
C TYR A 276 18.05 29.10 -1.45
N ALA A 277 17.39 29.92 -0.65
CA ALA A 277 15.94 30.03 -0.48
C ALA A 277 15.12 30.52 -1.68
N SER A 278 15.68 30.58 -2.87
CA SER A 278 14.96 31.08 -4.05
C SER A 278 14.40 30.00 -4.98
N ALA A 279 13.99 28.86 -4.45
CA ALA A 279 13.37 27.75 -5.19
C ALA A 279 14.27 27.12 -6.30
N LYS A 280 15.55 27.41 -6.31
CA LYS A 280 16.52 26.77 -7.20
C LYS A 280 17.43 25.87 -6.38
N ILE A 281 17.38 24.58 -6.68
CA ILE A 281 18.29 23.59 -6.12
C ILE A 281 19.37 23.34 -7.17
N LEU A 282 20.59 23.83 -6.90
CA LEU A 282 21.75 23.48 -7.69
C LEU A 282 22.31 22.16 -7.16
N ILE A 283 22.21 21.09 -7.92
CA ILE A 283 22.80 19.80 -7.57
C ILE A 283 23.82 19.44 -8.65
N ASP A 284 24.97 18.90 -8.22
CA ASP A 284 25.84 18.18 -9.15
C ASP A 284 25.12 16.90 -9.60
N THR A 285 24.69 16.87 -10.86
CA THR A 285 23.69 15.92 -11.38
C THR A 285 24.28 14.65 -11.93
N THR A 286 25.59 14.47 -11.88
CA THR A 286 26.27 13.42 -12.62
C THR A 286 26.01 11.97 -12.18
N PRO A 287 25.51 11.61 -11.00
CA PRO A 287 25.18 10.22 -10.70
C PRO A 287 23.75 9.95 -10.22
N HIS A 288 22.76 10.80 -10.46
CA HIS A 288 21.49 10.76 -9.73
C HIS A 288 20.27 10.30 -10.55
N LEU A 289 20.46 9.72 -11.72
CA LEU A 289 19.38 9.07 -12.47
C LEU A 289 18.76 7.99 -11.57
N ASP A 290 17.45 8.03 -11.41
CA ASP A 290 16.67 7.10 -10.57
C ASP A 290 16.80 7.26 -9.05
N GLN A 291 17.43 8.33 -8.55
CA GLN A 291 17.45 8.63 -7.13
C GLN A 291 16.24 9.50 -6.71
N HIS A 292 15.84 9.34 -5.44
CA HIS A 292 14.78 10.13 -4.84
C HIS A 292 15.36 11.35 -4.12
N LEU A 293 14.92 12.55 -4.47
CA LEU A 293 15.16 13.73 -3.66
C LEU A 293 14.24 13.69 -2.44
N ARG A 294 14.83 13.67 -1.25
CA ARG A 294 14.11 13.78 0.02
C ARG A 294 14.55 15.05 0.73
N ILE A 295 13.60 15.88 1.10
CA ILE A 295 13.85 17.09 1.86
C ILE A 295 13.20 16.94 3.22
N TYR A 296 13.98 17.00 4.28
CA TYR A 296 13.52 16.86 5.66
C TYR A 296 13.34 18.24 6.28
N TYR A 297 12.24 18.41 7.00
CA TYR A 297 11.95 19.58 7.81
C TYR A 297 11.99 19.20 9.29
N TYR A 298 12.87 19.86 10.04
CA TYR A 298 13.03 19.65 11.48
C TYR A 298 12.36 20.75 12.28
#